data_311e1e2fe4310db9ecb4cc2e944db489
#
_entry.id   311e1e2fe4310db9ecb4cc2e944db489
#
_cell.length_a   1.000
_cell.length_b   1.000
_cell.length_c   1.000
_cell.angle_alpha   90.00
_cell.angle_beta   90.00
_cell.angle_gamma   90.00
#
_symmetry.space_group_name_H-M   'P 1'
#
loop_
_entity.id
_entity.type
_entity.pdbx_description
1 polymer ?
#
loop_
_entity_poly.entity_id
_entity_poly.type
_entity_poly.pdbx_seq_one_letter_code
_entity_poly.pdbx_strand_id
1 'polypeptide(L)'
;MVDGKLSSDEQVLAAATKRAVQAAGGLEVCERETGLSDSHVSRCCSPNHRDSITIRDAVAIEAIGHGEAGHPHILNAMARIIGGVFIMLPEGVADDRSLQMSVIELSSELGDVSRAVSDAVAGSGAGGSAVTAAEAGMVLEHLADLDRASARLRHQLERIAQGDAAPPR
;
A
#
# COMPACT_ATOMS: atom_id res chain seq x y z
N MET A 1 34.38 2.87 -15.25
CA MET A 1 33.05 2.91 -15.93
C MET A 1 32.13 2.03 -15.12
N VAL A 2 31.20 2.60 -14.40
CA VAL A 2 30.17 1.80 -13.69
C VAL A 2 29.24 1.29 -14.78
N ASP A 3 29.12 -0.04 -14.87
CA ASP A 3 28.25 -0.73 -15.81
C ASP A 3 26.84 -0.12 -15.73
N GLY A 4 26.25 0.25 -16.87
CA GLY A 4 25.00 1.02 -16.95
C GLY A 4 23.74 0.26 -16.57
N LYS A 5 23.87 -0.86 -15.85
CA LYS A 5 22.76 -1.70 -15.42
C LYS A 5 22.19 -1.19 -14.09
N LEU A 6 20.88 -1.04 -14.01
CA LEU A 6 20.17 -0.70 -12.78
C LEU A 6 20.38 -1.78 -11.70
N SER A 7 20.47 -1.38 -10.44
CA SER A 7 20.41 -2.30 -9.30
C SER A 7 19.05 -3.00 -9.24
N SER A 8 18.94 -4.06 -8.44
CA SER A 8 17.68 -4.76 -8.23
C SER A 8 16.57 -3.81 -7.74
N ASP A 9 16.90 -2.93 -6.80
CA ASP A 9 15.94 -1.99 -6.22
C ASP A 9 15.48 -0.93 -7.24
N GLU A 10 16.41 -0.40 -8.05
CA GLU A 10 16.07 0.52 -9.15
C GLU A 10 15.15 -0.16 -10.18
N GLN A 11 15.38 -1.44 -10.50
CA GLN A 11 14.50 -2.20 -11.40
C GLN A 11 13.11 -2.41 -10.78
N VAL A 12 13.02 -2.68 -9.48
CA VAL A 12 11.74 -2.79 -8.74
C VAL A 12 10.99 -1.47 -8.79
N LEU A 13 11.67 -0.33 -8.59
CA LEU A 13 11.07 1.00 -8.66
C LEU A 13 10.60 1.34 -10.08
N ALA A 14 11.40 1.05 -11.11
CA ALA A 14 10.98 1.25 -12.51
C ALA A 14 9.74 0.41 -12.87
N ALA A 15 9.69 -0.85 -12.42
CA ALA A 15 8.54 -1.72 -12.62
C ALA A 15 7.30 -1.23 -11.85
N ALA A 16 7.48 -0.70 -10.66
CA ALA A 16 6.40 -0.10 -9.88
C ALA A 16 5.87 1.19 -10.53
N THR A 17 6.76 2.06 -11.01
CA THR A 17 6.41 3.26 -11.78
C THR A 17 5.59 2.89 -13.02
N LYS A 18 6.00 1.85 -13.75
CA LYS A 18 5.23 1.36 -14.91
C LYS A 18 3.81 0.94 -14.54
N ARG A 19 3.64 0.22 -13.43
CA ARG A 19 2.31 -0.19 -12.95
C ARG A 19 1.47 1.00 -12.53
N ALA A 20 2.06 1.97 -11.82
CA ALA A 20 1.37 3.21 -11.42
C ALA A 20 0.89 4.01 -12.64
N VAL A 21 1.74 4.15 -13.67
CA VAL A 21 1.37 4.80 -14.94
C VAL A 21 0.23 4.06 -15.64
N GLN A 22 0.25 2.73 -15.65
CA GLN A 22 -0.83 1.92 -16.22
C GLN A 22 -2.15 2.10 -15.44
N ALA A 23 -2.10 2.09 -14.11
CA ALA A 23 -3.24 2.34 -13.25
C ALA A 23 -3.80 3.76 -13.41
N ALA A 24 -2.93 4.74 -13.66
CA ALA A 24 -3.32 6.12 -13.95
C ALA A 24 -3.96 6.32 -15.35
N GLY A 25 -4.04 5.28 -16.19
CA GLY A 25 -4.61 5.34 -17.52
C GLY A 25 -3.58 5.52 -18.65
N GLY A 26 -2.29 5.37 -18.36
CA GLY A 26 -1.21 5.40 -19.35
C GLY A 26 -0.46 6.74 -19.45
N LEU A 27 0.51 6.78 -20.37
CA LEU A 27 1.43 7.92 -20.51
C LEU A 27 0.72 9.23 -20.84
N GLU A 28 -0.22 9.23 -21.78
CA GLU A 28 -0.97 10.42 -22.20
C GLU A 28 -1.76 11.07 -21.04
N VAL A 29 -2.35 10.23 -20.18
CA VAL A 29 -3.09 10.71 -18.99
C VAL A 29 -2.11 11.31 -18.00
N CYS A 30 -0.98 10.63 -17.74
CA CYS A 30 0.05 11.14 -16.85
C CYS A 30 0.62 12.49 -17.35
N GLU A 31 0.91 12.63 -18.65
CA GLU A 31 1.38 13.89 -19.23
C GLU A 31 0.38 15.02 -19.03
N ARG A 32 -0.89 14.78 -19.35
CA ARG A 32 -1.96 15.78 -19.22
C ARG A 32 -2.15 16.24 -17.78
N GLU A 33 -2.15 15.31 -16.81
CA GLU A 33 -2.46 15.60 -15.41
C GLU A 33 -1.26 16.10 -14.61
N THR A 34 -0.02 15.66 -14.96
CA THR A 34 1.20 16.02 -14.23
C THR A 34 2.07 17.04 -14.95
N GLY A 35 1.90 17.22 -16.25
CA GLY A 35 2.77 18.02 -17.10
C GLY A 35 4.14 17.40 -17.41
N LEU A 36 4.36 16.14 -17.01
CA LEU A 36 5.57 15.38 -17.34
C LEU A 36 5.49 14.88 -18.77
N SER A 37 6.57 15.04 -19.57
CA SER A 37 6.57 14.52 -20.93
C SER A 37 6.53 13.00 -20.96
N ASP A 38 5.77 12.43 -21.91
CA ASP A 38 5.68 11.00 -22.18
C ASP A 38 7.04 10.31 -22.23
N SER A 39 8.00 10.94 -22.93
CA SER A 39 9.35 10.39 -23.08
C SER A 39 10.09 10.30 -21.76
N HIS A 40 9.91 11.25 -20.84
CA HIS A 40 10.50 11.19 -19.50
C HIS A 40 9.86 10.09 -18.66
N VAL A 41 8.54 10.05 -18.58
CA VAL A 41 7.79 9.02 -17.83
C VAL A 41 8.12 7.62 -18.38
N SER A 42 8.17 7.47 -19.71
CA SER A 42 8.53 6.20 -20.35
C SER A 42 9.93 5.72 -19.95
N ARG A 43 10.93 6.61 -19.87
CA ARG A 43 12.27 6.28 -19.39
C ARG A 43 12.27 5.85 -17.93
N CYS A 44 11.51 6.54 -17.07
CA CYS A 44 11.36 6.17 -15.65
C CYS A 44 10.70 4.78 -15.46
N CYS A 45 9.89 4.34 -16.42
CA CYS A 45 9.28 3.01 -16.43
C CYS A 45 10.21 1.90 -16.94
N SER A 46 11.37 2.25 -17.50
CA SER A 46 12.25 1.31 -18.20
C SER A 46 13.33 0.76 -17.25
N PRO A 47 13.52 -0.57 -17.19
CA PRO A 47 14.60 -1.16 -16.41
C PRO A 47 16.00 -0.90 -17.01
N ASN A 48 16.08 -0.28 -18.19
CA ASN A 48 17.32 -0.01 -18.92
C ASN A 48 17.73 1.48 -18.87
N HIS A 49 16.95 2.33 -18.21
CA HIS A 49 17.25 3.75 -18.05
C HIS A 49 17.45 4.10 -16.58
N ARG A 50 18.39 5.01 -16.30
CA ARG A 50 18.67 5.52 -14.96
C ARG A 50 17.74 6.65 -14.51
N ASP A 51 16.87 7.09 -15.41
CA ASP A 51 15.87 8.08 -15.06
C ASP A 51 14.92 7.51 -14.01
N SER A 52 14.61 8.27 -12.98
CA SER A 52 13.68 7.91 -11.93
C SER A 52 12.65 9.01 -11.76
N ILE A 53 11.45 8.61 -11.36
CA ILE A 53 10.39 9.55 -11.02
C ILE A 53 10.76 10.31 -9.74
N THR A 54 10.43 11.61 -9.67
CA THR A 54 10.60 12.34 -8.42
C THR A 54 9.52 11.96 -7.41
N ILE A 55 9.77 12.20 -6.11
CA ILE A 55 8.77 11.93 -5.06
C ILE A 55 7.47 12.69 -5.33
N ARG A 56 7.56 13.96 -5.78
CA ARG A 56 6.40 14.78 -6.12
C ARG A 56 5.58 14.15 -7.24
N ASP A 57 6.25 13.73 -8.29
CA ASP A 57 5.60 13.17 -9.47
C ASP A 57 5.04 11.77 -9.17
N ALA A 58 5.72 10.99 -8.33
CA ALA A 58 5.20 9.72 -7.84
C ALA A 58 3.87 9.91 -7.10
N VAL A 59 3.78 10.88 -6.19
CA VAL A 59 2.53 11.21 -5.48
C VAL A 59 1.44 11.63 -6.46
N ALA A 60 1.76 12.44 -7.47
CA ALA A 60 0.77 12.90 -8.47
C ALA A 60 0.26 11.73 -9.33
N ILE A 61 1.13 10.85 -9.82
CA ILE A 61 0.74 9.67 -10.62
C ILE A 61 -0.09 8.69 -9.78
N GLU A 62 0.32 8.43 -8.54
CA GLU A 62 -0.44 7.57 -7.63
C GLU A 62 -1.84 8.15 -7.33
N ALA A 63 -1.96 9.45 -7.17
CA ALA A 63 -3.27 10.09 -6.95
C ALA A 63 -4.25 9.90 -8.13
N ILE A 64 -3.75 9.86 -9.37
CA ILE A 64 -4.58 9.59 -10.56
C ILE A 64 -5.05 8.14 -10.57
N GLY A 65 -4.18 7.19 -10.22
CA GLY A 65 -4.48 5.75 -10.17
C GLY A 65 -5.19 5.29 -8.90
N HIS A 66 -5.69 6.23 -8.08
CA HIS A 66 -6.35 5.91 -6.82
C HIS A 66 -7.58 5.02 -7.03
N GLY A 67 -7.69 3.95 -6.23
CA GLY A 67 -8.78 2.98 -6.31
C GLY A 67 -8.52 1.79 -7.25
N GLU A 68 -7.48 1.84 -8.07
CA GLU A 68 -7.10 0.72 -8.92
C GLU A 68 -6.39 -0.41 -8.13
N ALA A 69 -6.51 -1.63 -8.61
CA ALA A 69 -5.96 -2.80 -7.94
C ALA A 69 -4.45 -2.70 -7.74
N GLY A 70 -4.01 -2.93 -6.49
CA GLY A 70 -2.60 -2.89 -6.10
C GLY A 70 -2.04 -1.49 -5.84
N HIS A 71 -2.87 -0.45 -5.95
CA HIS A 71 -2.51 0.92 -5.57
C HIS A 71 -2.22 1.04 -4.06
N PRO A 72 -1.21 1.87 -3.64
CA PRO A 72 -0.24 2.61 -4.45
C PRO A 72 0.97 1.73 -4.82
N HIS A 73 1.35 1.73 -6.08
CA HIS A 73 2.40 0.83 -6.59
C HIS A 73 3.82 1.27 -6.21
N ILE A 74 4.14 2.56 -6.39
CA ILE A 74 5.47 3.13 -6.15
C ILE A 74 5.74 3.18 -4.64
N LEU A 75 4.78 3.67 -3.86
CA LEU A 75 4.93 3.78 -2.41
C LEU A 75 5.07 2.42 -1.74
N ASN A 76 4.32 1.40 -2.20
CA ASN A 76 4.49 0.02 -1.74
C ASN A 76 5.88 -0.53 -2.07
N ALA A 77 6.41 -0.25 -3.26
CA ALA A 77 7.75 -0.68 -3.66
C ALA A 77 8.82 0.00 -2.79
N MET A 78 8.72 1.31 -2.58
CA MET A 78 9.63 2.08 -1.73
C MET A 78 9.62 1.55 -0.29
N ALA A 79 8.43 1.34 0.29
CA ALA A 79 8.30 0.81 1.65
C ALA A 79 9.00 -0.55 1.79
N ARG A 80 8.79 -1.47 0.83
CA ARG A 80 9.44 -2.80 0.83
C ARG A 80 10.96 -2.73 0.73
N ILE A 81 11.51 -1.83 -0.09
CA ILE A 81 12.95 -1.65 -0.25
C ILE A 81 13.61 -1.23 1.07
N ILE A 82 12.95 -0.39 1.85
CA ILE A 82 13.44 0.07 3.16
C ILE A 82 13.02 -0.85 4.32
N GLY A 83 12.39 -2.00 4.04
CA GLY A 83 11.95 -2.97 5.06
C GLY A 83 10.67 -2.60 5.79
N GLY A 84 9.82 -1.75 5.18
CA GLY A 84 8.54 -1.32 5.73
C GLY A 84 7.34 -1.83 4.93
N VAL A 85 6.16 -1.49 5.42
CA VAL A 85 4.87 -1.64 4.76
C VAL A 85 4.21 -0.27 4.63
N PHE A 86 3.46 -0.07 3.54
CA PHE A 86 2.64 1.12 3.35
C PHE A 86 1.19 0.78 3.68
N ILE A 87 0.58 1.56 4.53
CA ILE A 87 -0.83 1.40 4.94
C ILE A 87 -1.56 2.68 4.57
N MET A 88 -2.59 2.56 3.73
CA MET A 88 -3.44 3.70 3.39
C MET A 88 -4.29 4.09 4.58
N LEU A 89 -4.28 5.37 4.90
CA LEU A 89 -5.24 5.92 5.85
C LEU A 89 -6.63 5.97 5.20
N PRO A 90 -7.71 5.70 5.95
CA PRO A 90 -9.06 5.83 5.41
C PRO A 90 -9.29 7.29 5.00
N GLU A 91 -9.80 7.49 3.77
CA GLU A 91 -10.12 8.82 3.27
C GLU A 91 -11.22 9.49 4.08
N GLY A 92 -10.98 10.73 4.50
CA GLY A 92 -11.97 11.78 4.73
C GLY A 92 -13.12 11.51 5.69
N VAL A 93 -13.21 10.34 6.25
CA VAL A 93 -14.22 10.06 7.27
C VAL A 93 -13.71 10.71 8.55
N ALA A 94 -14.28 11.86 8.87
CA ALA A 94 -14.42 12.17 10.28
C ALA A 94 -15.14 10.97 10.87
N ASP A 95 -14.35 10.00 11.34
CA ASP A 95 -14.88 8.76 11.90
C ASP A 95 -15.57 9.14 13.20
N ASP A 96 -16.89 9.42 13.10
CA ASP A 96 -17.77 9.71 14.24
C ASP A 96 -17.92 8.47 15.16
N ARG A 97 -17.23 7.37 14.81
CA ARG A 97 -17.19 6.17 15.65
C ARG A 97 -16.49 6.50 16.95
N SER A 98 -17.08 6.04 18.04
CA SER A 98 -16.42 6.15 19.34
C SER A 98 -15.13 5.32 19.35
N LEU A 99 -14.13 5.75 20.12
CA LEU A 99 -12.90 4.98 20.34
C LEU A 99 -13.19 3.54 20.76
N GLN A 100 -14.28 3.32 21.52
CA GLN A 100 -14.72 2.01 21.94
C GLN A 100 -15.07 1.10 20.76
N MET A 101 -15.77 1.64 19.75
CA MET A 101 -16.09 0.87 18.53
C MET A 101 -14.84 0.55 17.71
N SER A 102 -13.88 1.46 17.63
CA SER A 102 -12.60 1.22 16.96
C SER A 102 -11.77 0.14 17.66
N VAL A 103 -11.81 0.07 19.00
CA VAL A 103 -11.16 -1.01 19.77
C VAL A 103 -11.88 -2.35 19.57
N ILE A 104 -13.21 -2.36 19.50
CA ILE A 104 -13.99 -3.59 19.23
C ILE A 104 -13.65 -4.11 17.83
N GLU A 105 -13.63 -3.23 16.82
CA GLU A 105 -13.24 -3.58 15.44
C GLU A 105 -11.82 -4.18 15.40
N LEU A 106 -10.84 -3.50 16.02
CA LEU A 106 -9.47 -3.99 16.10
C LEU A 106 -9.38 -5.39 16.75
N SER A 107 -10.17 -5.63 17.80
CA SER A 107 -10.22 -6.93 18.49
C SER A 107 -10.85 -8.01 17.61
N SER A 108 -11.85 -7.66 16.81
CA SER A 108 -12.48 -8.57 15.84
C SER A 108 -11.48 -8.99 14.77
N GLU A 109 -10.79 -8.03 14.14
CA GLU A 109 -9.80 -8.30 13.10
C GLU A 109 -8.63 -9.15 13.63
N LEU A 110 -8.17 -8.88 14.87
CA LEU A 110 -7.17 -9.74 15.52
C LEU A 110 -7.67 -11.18 15.70
N GLY A 111 -8.96 -11.33 16.02
CA GLY A 111 -9.61 -12.65 16.12
C GLY A 111 -9.63 -13.38 14.78
N ASP A 112 -9.88 -12.66 13.66
CA ASP A 112 -9.89 -13.24 12.31
C ASP A 112 -8.50 -13.69 11.88
N VAL A 113 -7.46 -12.84 12.12
CA VAL A 113 -6.06 -13.24 11.91
C VAL A 113 -5.71 -14.49 12.71
N SER A 114 -6.11 -14.54 14.00
CA SER A 114 -5.81 -15.68 14.86
C SER A 114 -6.46 -16.98 14.36
N ARG A 115 -7.70 -16.90 13.87
CA ARG A 115 -8.39 -18.04 13.24
C ARG A 115 -7.70 -18.47 11.96
N ALA A 116 -7.43 -17.54 11.06
CA ALA A 116 -6.78 -17.83 9.78
C ALA A 116 -5.40 -18.48 9.96
N VAL A 117 -4.60 -18.00 10.94
CA VAL A 117 -3.31 -18.64 11.28
C VAL A 117 -3.53 -20.04 11.84
N SER A 118 -4.49 -20.21 12.76
CA SER A 118 -4.80 -21.53 13.33
C SER A 118 -5.23 -22.54 12.25
N ASP A 119 -6.05 -22.10 11.30
CA ASP A 119 -6.53 -22.93 10.20
C ASP A 119 -5.37 -23.28 9.24
N ALA A 120 -4.50 -22.32 8.94
CA ALA A 120 -3.34 -22.50 8.07
C ALA A 120 -2.31 -23.50 8.64
N VAL A 121 -2.15 -23.55 9.98
CA VAL A 121 -1.22 -24.50 10.64
C VAL A 121 -1.89 -25.80 11.09
N ALA A 122 -3.22 -25.88 10.97
CA ALA A 122 -3.94 -27.12 11.27
C ALA A 122 -3.59 -28.16 10.22
N GLY A 123 -3.08 -29.34 10.62
CA GLY A 123 -2.60 -30.39 9.73
C GLY A 123 -3.66 -31.00 8.79
N SER A 124 -4.87 -30.45 8.76
CA SER A 124 -6.00 -30.81 7.88
C SER A 124 -6.03 -30.04 6.55
N GLY A 125 -5.15 -29.02 6.37
CA GLY A 125 -5.06 -28.23 5.14
C GLY A 125 -4.36 -28.98 3.99
N ALA A 126 -4.40 -28.41 2.79
CA ALA A 126 -3.82 -29.00 1.58
C ALA A 126 -2.30 -29.22 1.66
N GLY A 127 -1.60 -28.48 2.52
CA GLY A 127 -0.16 -28.58 2.78
C GLY A 127 0.22 -29.48 3.96
N GLY A 128 -0.73 -30.11 4.65
CA GLY A 128 -0.48 -30.82 5.90
C GLY A 128 -0.03 -29.85 7.00
N SER A 129 1.10 -30.07 7.64
CA SER A 129 1.64 -29.18 8.69
C SER A 129 2.42 -27.97 8.13
N ALA A 130 2.62 -27.87 6.81
CA ALA A 130 3.31 -26.76 6.16
C ALA A 130 2.28 -25.79 5.58
N VAL A 131 2.41 -24.50 5.91
CA VAL A 131 1.55 -23.44 5.36
C VAL A 131 1.81 -23.29 3.86
N THR A 132 0.78 -23.45 3.05
CA THR A 132 0.84 -23.25 1.59
C THR A 132 0.84 -21.75 1.21
N ALA A 133 1.23 -21.44 -0.02
CA ALA A 133 1.16 -20.08 -0.53
C ALA A 133 -0.27 -19.50 -0.53
N ALA A 134 -1.29 -20.34 -0.79
CA ALA A 134 -2.69 -19.93 -0.76
C ALA A 134 -3.16 -19.61 0.67
N GLU A 135 -2.81 -20.47 1.64
CA GLU A 135 -3.12 -20.22 3.06
C GLU A 135 -2.40 -18.98 3.59
N ALA A 136 -1.13 -18.81 3.24
CA ALA A 136 -0.39 -17.59 3.57
C ALA A 136 -1.04 -16.33 2.96
N GLY A 137 -1.57 -16.43 1.72
CA GLY A 137 -2.32 -15.36 1.07
C GLY A 137 -3.56 -14.96 1.86
N MET A 138 -4.36 -15.91 2.32
CA MET A 138 -5.55 -15.65 3.14
C MET A 138 -5.19 -14.97 4.47
N VAL A 139 -4.13 -15.43 5.14
CA VAL A 139 -3.65 -14.79 6.39
C VAL A 139 -3.22 -13.35 6.13
N LEU A 140 -2.53 -13.09 5.00
CA LEU A 140 -2.10 -11.75 4.62
C LEU A 140 -3.28 -10.80 4.34
N GLU A 141 -4.41 -11.30 3.81
CA GLU A 141 -5.63 -10.51 3.63
C GLU A 141 -6.19 -10.05 5.00
N HIS A 142 -6.34 -10.97 5.96
CA HIS A 142 -6.77 -10.63 7.32
C HIS A 142 -5.78 -9.69 8.04
N LEU A 143 -4.48 -9.86 7.82
CA LEU A 143 -3.48 -8.92 8.35
C LEU A 143 -3.66 -7.52 7.77
N ALA A 144 -3.99 -7.40 6.47
CA ALA A 144 -4.25 -6.09 5.86
C ALA A 144 -5.51 -5.42 6.46
N ASP A 145 -6.54 -6.18 6.84
CA ASP A 145 -7.73 -5.66 7.52
C ASP A 145 -7.36 -5.15 8.92
N LEU A 146 -6.60 -5.92 9.69
CA LEU A 146 -6.09 -5.53 11.01
C LEU A 146 -5.22 -4.27 10.93
N ASP A 147 -4.34 -4.17 9.93
CA ASP A 147 -3.50 -2.99 9.69
C ASP A 147 -4.37 -1.75 9.44
N ARG A 148 -5.44 -1.87 8.63
CA ARG A 148 -6.38 -0.78 8.37
C ARG A 148 -7.13 -0.36 9.64
N ALA A 149 -7.59 -1.30 10.46
CA ALA A 149 -8.25 -1.01 11.73
C ALA A 149 -7.29 -0.30 12.70
N SER A 150 -6.05 -0.77 12.79
CA SER A 150 -4.99 -0.16 13.61
C SER A 150 -4.66 1.27 13.14
N ALA A 151 -4.55 1.50 11.83
CA ALA A 151 -4.29 2.81 11.26
C ALA A 151 -5.43 3.80 11.56
N ARG A 152 -6.70 3.36 11.46
CA ARG A 152 -7.87 4.19 11.83
C ARG A 152 -7.82 4.61 13.29
N LEU A 153 -7.61 3.66 14.20
CA LEU A 153 -7.52 3.96 15.63
C LEU A 153 -6.37 4.93 15.94
N ARG A 154 -5.21 4.71 15.33
CA ARG A 154 -4.05 5.61 15.46
C ARG A 154 -4.41 7.02 15.01
N HIS A 155 -5.01 7.18 13.83
CA HIS A 155 -5.40 8.48 13.31
C HIS A 155 -6.40 9.20 14.22
N GLN A 156 -7.39 8.49 14.79
CA GLN A 156 -8.31 9.06 15.78
C GLN A 156 -7.57 9.57 17.02
N LEU A 157 -6.64 8.79 17.56
CA LEU A 157 -5.84 9.17 18.72
C LEU A 157 -4.91 10.35 18.44
N GLU A 158 -4.30 10.40 17.27
CA GLU A 158 -3.46 11.53 16.83
C GLU A 158 -4.27 12.83 16.74
N ARG A 159 -5.49 12.79 16.18
CA ARG A 159 -6.39 13.95 16.16
C ARG A 159 -6.77 14.42 17.55
N ILE A 160 -7.07 13.51 18.46
CA ILE A 160 -7.36 13.84 19.87
C ILE A 160 -6.13 14.49 20.52
N ALA A 161 -4.94 13.93 20.28
CA ALA A 161 -3.70 14.47 20.84
C ALA A 161 -3.36 15.87 20.30
N GLN A 162 -3.77 16.19 19.09
CA GLN A 162 -3.59 17.51 18.44
C GLN A 162 -4.68 18.52 18.83
N GLY A 163 -5.70 18.10 19.59
CA GLY A 163 -6.82 18.95 19.98
C GLY A 163 -7.89 19.14 18.91
N ASP A 164 -7.82 18.39 17.80
CA ASP A 164 -8.76 18.44 16.66
C ASP A 164 -10.00 17.54 16.88
N ALA A 165 -10.17 16.99 18.06
CA ALA A 165 -11.35 16.21 18.39
C ALA A 165 -12.57 17.13 18.50
N ALA A 166 -13.60 16.88 17.69
CA ALA A 166 -14.89 17.53 17.88
C ALA A 166 -15.39 17.26 19.32
N PRO A 167 -15.94 18.27 20.02
CA PRO A 167 -16.45 18.05 21.36
C PRO A 167 -17.54 16.97 21.32
N PRO A 168 -17.60 16.08 22.33
CA PRO A 168 -18.64 15.06 22.41
C PRO A 168 -20.01 15.74 22.45
N ARG A 169 -20.92 15.33 21.58
CA ARG A 169 -22.33 15.71 21.63
C ARG A 169 -23.06 14.95 22.71
#